data_23f877ef464324d1409bd80971a91221
#
_entry.id   23f877ef464324d1409bd80971a91221
#
_cell.length_a   1.000
_cell.length_b   1.000
_cell.length_c   1.000
_cell.angle_alpha   90.00
_cell.angle_beta   90.00
_cell.angle_gamma   90.00
#
_symmetry.space_group_name_H-M   'P 1'
#
loop_
_entity.id
_entity.type
_entity.pdbx_description
1 polymer ?
#
loop_
_entity_poly.entity_id
_entity_poly.type
_entity_poly.pdbx_seq_one_letter_code
_entity_poly.pdbx_strand_id
1 'polypeptide(L)'
;MIKLLYQVLDNLNEGIVLLNEELKIIYWNYYMEDITNLKRYDILNQPIVDILPNLSMRYYLDAFYDVIEQGTIRFFSGAIHKQMLNNSDHFNLKMSRIENEDKYFIQLEFMNVTSQFNQIKQLKSYVNKLWDTNRELKEKEKIIQKLAYHDKLTGAANRSLFYEVSASLLLQAKRNKTLLGLIFCDVNKFKSINDTYGHEFGDKVLIHISQLLEKSARESDMVCRYGGDEFVILLPDMKDVDNYKVVASRIVKLTKKPVKIQNITISLSISGGISFYPIDAETIDQLLVKADAAMYAAKQQKGTETYFYRME
;
A
#
# COMPACT_ATOMS: atom_id res chain seq x y z
N MET A 1 -59.67 18.48 17.16
CA MET A 1 -58.65 17.40 16.96
C MET A 1 -58.19 17.31 15.53
N ILE A 2 -59.02 17.18 14.53
CA ILE A 2 -58.65 17.08 13.10
C ILE A 2 -57.79 18.25 12.61
N LYS A 3 -58.13 19.51 12.95
CA LYS A 3 -57.35 20.70 12.56
C LYS A 3 -55.92 20.70 13.13
N LEU A 4 -55.71 20.15 14.31
CA LEU A 4 -54.40 20.01 14.94
C LEU A 4 -53.53 18.97 14.22
N LEU A 5 -54.11 17.84 13.78
CA LEU A 5 -53.44 16.82 13.00
C LEU A 5 -52.93 17.36 11.66
N TYR A 6 -53.74 18.11 10.94
CA TYR A 6 -53.30 18.77 9.70
C TYR A 6 -52.16 19.75 9.95
N GLN A 7 -52.20 20.54 11.04
CA GLN A 7 -51.08 21.42 11.38
C GLN A 7 -49.79 20.66 11.70
N VAL A 8 -49.88 19.49 12.33
CA VAL A 8 -48.70 18.64 12.57
C VAL A 8 -48.10 18.13 11.25
N LEU A 9 -48.93 17.59 10.35
CA LEU A 9 -48.51 17.09 9.06
C LEU A 9 -47.94 18.22 8.17
N ASP A 10 -48.48 19.40 8.24
CA ASP A 10 -48.03 20.59 7.51
C ASP A 10 -46.66 21.11 7.99
N ASN A 11 -46.28 20.85 9.24
CA ASN A 11 -44.99 21.27 9.81
C ASN A 11 -43.88 20.19 9.69
N LEU A 12 -44.16 19.04 9.08
CA LEU A 12 -43.12 18.03 8.81
C LEU A 12 -42.17 18.50 7.73
N ASN A 13 -40.88 18.21 7.87
CA ASN A 13 -39.84 18.43 6.85
C ASN A 13 -39.77 17.28 5.86
N GLU A 14 -40.89 16.63 5.63
CA GLU A 14 -41.07 15.52 4.70
C GLU A 14 -42.33 15.75 3.88
N GLY A 15 -42.32 15.34 2.63
CA GLY A 15 -43.48 15.45 1.77
C GLY A 15 -44.51 14.38 2.10
N ILE A 16 -45.69 14.80 2.53
CA ILE A 16 -46.79 13.88 2.84
C ILE A 16 -47.94 14.09 1.84
N VAL A 17 -48.28 13.00 1.17
CA VAL A 17 -49.44 12.94 0.26
C VAL A 17 -50.35 11.80 0.68
N LEU A 18 -51.66 12.04 0.73
CA LEU A 18 -52.65 10.98 0.90
C LEU A 18 -53.47 10.85 -0.38
N LEU A 19 -53.68 9.60 -0.79
CA LEU A 19 -54.47 9.25 -1.97
C LEU A 19 -55.67 8.39 -1.53
N ASN A 20 -56.78 8.51 -2.26
CA ASN A 20 -57.87 7.54 -2.15
C ASN A 20 -57.64 6.29 -3.00
N GLU A 21 -58.54 5.34 -3.00
CA GLU A 21 -58.45 4.07 -3.74
C GLU A 21 -58.37 4.28 -5.26
N GLU A 22 -58.86 5.42 -5.80
CA GLU A 22 -58.75 5.81 -7.22
C GLU A 22 -57.43 6.55 -7.54
N LEU A 23 -56.44 6.56 -6.59
CA LEU A 23 -55.21 7.29 -6.69
C LEU A 23 -55.34 8.80 -6.84
N LYS A 24 -56.48 9.37 -6.37
CA LYS A 24 -56.71 10.83 -6.37
C LYS A 24 -56.16 11.42 -5.08
N ILE A 25 -55.57 12.60 -5.20
CA ILE A 25 -54.96 13.33 -4.07
C ILE A 25 -56.07 13.87 -3.15
N ILE A 26 -56.06 13.46 -1.88
CA ILE A 26 -56.98 13.95 -0.84
C ILE A 26 -56.27 14.83 0.19
N TYR A 27 -54.94 14.74 0.29
CA TYR A 27 -54.14 15.58 1.11
C TYR A 27 -52.75 15.79 0.50
N TRP A 28 -52.23 17.01 0.72
CA TRP A 28 -50.93 17.47 0.23
C TRP A 28 -50.40 18.53 1.22
N ASN A 29 -49.28 18.25 1.90
CA ASN A 29 -48.77 19.14 2.92
C ASN A 29 -47.99 20.33 2.35
N TYR A 30 -47.65 21.31 3.20
CA TYR A 30 -46.90 22.49 2.78
C TYR A 30 -45.52 22.16 2.23
N TYR A 31 -44.83 21.16 2.79
CA TYR A 31 -43.53 20.73 2.27
C TYR A 31 -43.62 20.28 0.79
N MET A 32 -44.65 19.55 0.44
CA MET A 32 -44.90 19.19 -0.97
C MET A 32 -45.21 20.41 -1.84
N GLU A 33 -45.94 21.40 -1.33
CA GLU A 33 -46.15 22.65 -2.05
C GLU A 33 -44.83 23.37 -2.36
N ASP A 34 -43.92 23.41 -1.38
CA ASP A 34 -42.63 24.07 -1.52
C ASP A 34 -41.71 23.35 -2.53
N ILE A 35 -41.58 22.03 -2.45
CA ILE A 35 -40.66 21.28 -3.32
C ILE A 35 -41.17 21.09 -4.76
N THR A 36 -42.49 21.13 -4.96
CA THR A 36 -43.11 20.96 -6.30
C THR A 36 -43.57 22.28 -6.91
N ASN A 37 -43.68 23.33 -6.12
CA ASN A 37 -44.30 24.63 -6.48
C ASN A 37 -45.77 24.52 -6.93
N LEU A 38 -46.48 23.47 -6.49
CA LEU A 38 -47.87 23.22 -6.78
C LEU A 38 -48.71 23.47 -5.52
N LYS A 39 -49.76 24.28 -5.65
CA LYS A 39 -50.64 24.54 -4.52
C LYS A 39 -51.72 23.48 -4.34
N ARG A 40 -51.94 23.07 -3.09
CA ARG A 40 -52.92 22.00 -2.77
C ARG A 40 -54.31 22.24 -3.32
N TYR A 41 -54.79 23.48 -3.32
CA TYR A 41 -56.11 23.83 -3.81
C TYR A 41 -56.30 23.59 -5.32
N ASP A 42 -55.23 23.57 -6.10
CA ASP A 42 -55.25 23.35 -7.56
C ASP A 42 -55.25 21.89 -7.93
N ILE A 43 -54.75 21.00 -7.03
CA ILE A 43 -54.46 19.60 -7.34
C ILE A 43 -55.31 18.58 -6.57
N LEU A 44 -56.05 19.02 -5.54
CA LEU A 44 -56.93 18.11 -4.81
C LEU A 44 -57.97 17.49 -5.75
N ASN A 45 -58.26 16.19 -5.50
CA ASN A 45 -59.11 15.30 -6.29
C ASN A 45 -58.59 15.00 -7.72
N GLN A 46 -57.35 15.41 -8.06
CA GLN A 46 -56.73 15.00 -9.32
C GLN A 46 -55.94 13.70 -9.16
N PRO A 47 -55.79 12.84 -10.19
CA PRO A 47 -54.95 11.65 -10.14
C PRO A 47 -53.48 12.03 -9.86
N ILE A 48 -52.80 11.31 -9.00
CA ILE A 48 -51.39 11.58 -8.63
C ILE A 48 -50.46 11.48 -9.85
N VAL A 49 -50.75 10.60 -10.81
CA VAL A 49 -49.94 10.38 -12.02
C VAL A 49 -49.99 11.57 -12.97
N ASP A 50 -51.06 12.36 -12.95
CA ASP A 50 -51.18 13.58 -13.76
C ASP A 50 -50.36 14.73 -13.15
N ILE A 51 -50.26 14.75 -11.84
CA ILE A 51 -49.51 15.75 -11.07
C ILE A 51 -48.01 15.42 -10.98
N LEU A 52 -47.69 14.15 -10.75
CA LEU A 52 -46.32 13.62 -10.70
C LEU A 52 -46.16 12.52 -11.78
N PRO A 53 -45.94 12.89 -13.06
CA PRO A 53 -45.97 11.94 -14.19
C PRO A 53 -44.93 10.81 -14.05
N ASN A 54 -43.83 11.02 -13.35
CA ASN A 54 -42.82 9.99 -13.12
C ASN A 54 -43.35 8.79 -12.31
N LEU A 55 -44.41 8.99 -11.51
CA LEU A 55 -45.08 7.92 -10.78
C LEU A 55 -46.01 7.03 -11.69
N SER A 56 -46.13 7.35 -12.97
CA SER A 56 -46.82 6.51 -13.95
C SER A 56 -45.99 5.33 -14.45
N MET A 57 -44.70 5.25 -14.09
CA MET A 57 -43.83 4.12 -14.44
C MET A 57 -44.39 2.82 -13.83
N ARG A 58 -44.32 1.73 -14.59
CA ARG A 58 -44.91 0.44 -14.25
C ARG A 58 -44.61 -0.03 -12.82
N TYR A 59 -43.37 0.08 -12.37
CA TYR A 59 -42.97 -0.37 -11.03
C TYR A 59 -43.62 0.45 -9.91
N TYR A 60 -43.99 1.72 -10.13
CA TYR A 60 -44.77 2.50 -9.16
C TYR A 60 -46.25 2.10 -9.20
N LEU A 61 -46.82 1.86 -10.39
CA LEU A 61 -48.19 1.41 -10.52
C LEU A 61 -48.39 0.03 -9.89
N ASP A 62 -47.48 -0.90 -10.12
CA ASP A 62 -47.48 -2.21 -9.45
C ASP A 62 -47.41 -2.05 -7.92
N ALA A 63 -46.59 -1.08 -7.43
CA ALA A 63 -46.47 -0.79 -5.99
C ALA A 63 -47.77 -0.19 -5.41
N PHE A 64 -48.47 0.71 -6.12
CA PHE A 64 -49.76 1.21 -5.68
C PHE A 64 -50.76 0.09 -5.50
N TYR A 65 -50.82 -0.84 -6.50
CA TYR A 65 -51.67 -2.02 -6.41
C TYR A 65 -51.36 -2.90 -5.20
N ASP A 66 -50.06 -3.22 -4.99
CA ASP A 66 -49.63 -4.04 -3.86
C ASP A 66 -49.92 -3.40 -2.50
N VAL A 67 -49.81 -2.07 -2.43
CA VAL A 67 -50.10 -1.31 -1.18
C VAL A 67 -51.59 -1.35 -0.87
N ILE A 68 -52.47 -1.18 -1.88
CA ILE A 68 -53.92 -1.20 -1.70
C ILE A 68 -54.43 -2.62 -1.37
N GLU A 69 -54.09 -3.59 -2.21
CA GLU A 69 -54.65 -4.93 -2.13
C GLU A 69 -54.04 -5.76 -0.99
N GLN A 70 -52.71 -5.68 -0.83
CA GLN A 70 -51.99 -6.55 0.11
C GLN A 70 -51.58 -5.84 1.41
N GLY A 71 -51.71 -4.51 1.49
CA GLY A 71 -51.26 -3.72 2.65
C GLY A 71 -49.72 -3.71 2.80
N THR A 72 -48.97 -4.07 1.78
CA THR A 72 -47.52 -4.12 1.84
C THR A 72 -46.90 -2.71 1.80
N ILE A 73 -45.92 -2.46 2.65
CA ILE A 73 -45.11 -1.20 2.57
C ILE A 73 -44.13 -1.32 1.41
N ARG A 74 -44.10 -0.30 0.55
CA ARG A 74 -43.14 -0.19 -0.55
C ARG A 74 -42.20 0.99 -0.32
N PHE A 75 -40.90 0.77 -0.62
CA PHE A 75 -39.85 1.78 -0.48
C PHE A 75 -39.04 1.91 -1.77
N PHE A 76 -38.87 3.15 -2.22
CA PHE A 76 -38.09 3.52 -3.38
C PHE A 76 -36.96 4.45 -2.99
N SER A 77 -35.73 4.05 -3.28
CA SER A 77 -34.55 4.85 -2.97
C SER A 77 -34.27 5.86 -4.08
N GLY A 78 -34.02 7.10 -3.71
CA GLY A 78 -33.57 8.15 -4.62
C GLY A 78 -32.22 7.88 -5.29
N ALA A 79 -31.46 6.88 -4.80
CA ALA A 79 -30.23 6.41 -5.43
C ALA A 79 -30.51 5.68 -6.75
N ILE A 80 -31.56 4.87 -6.77
CA ILE A 80 -31.92 3.98 -7.88
C ILE A 80 -32.98 4.65 -8.73
N HIS A 81 -34.02 5.20 -8.09
CA HIS A 81 -35.19 5.77 -8.72
C HIS A 81 -35.03 7.32 -8.77
N LYS A 82 -34.23 7.77 -9.72
CA LYS A 82 -33.95 9.20 -9.89
C LYS A 82 -35.17 9.93 -10.46
N GLN A 83 -35.27 11.22 -10.15
CA GLN A 83 -36.29 12.12 -10.72
C GLN A 83 -37.75 11.76 -10.36
N MET A 84 -38.00 11.26 -9.14
CA MET A 84 -39.40 11.00 -8.68
C MET A 84 -40.23 12.29 -8.72
N LEU A 85 -39.66 13.39 -8.39
CA LEU A 85 -40.20 14.73 -8.56
C LEU A 85 -39.45 15.44 -9.70
N ASN A 86 -40.11 16.40 -10.37
CA ASN A 86 -39.55 17.15 -11.51
C ASN A 86 -38.47 18.19 -11.10
N ASN A 87 -37.63 17.85 -10.13
CA ASN A 87 -36.53 18.68 -9.67
C ASN A 87 -35.21 17.88 -9.64
N SER A 88 -34.10 18.54 -9.35
CA SER A 88 -32.75 17.96 -9.28
C SER A 88 -32.47 17.22 -7.98
N ASP A 89 -33.39 17.28 -7.01
CA ASP A 89 -33.20 16.69 -5.69
C ASP A 89 -33.43 15.17 -5.67
N HIS A 90 -32.83 14.54 -4.70
CA HIS A 90 -32.96 13.10 -4.49
C HIS A 90 -33.94 12.84 -3.35
N PHE A 91 -35.03 12.11 -3.66
CA PHE A 91 -36.03 11.73 -2.67
C PHE A 91 -36.07 10.20 -2.51
N ASN A 92 -36.21 9.75 -1.27
CA ASN A 92 -36.72 8.43 -0.98
C ASN A 92 -38.24 8.54 -0.90
N LEU A 93 -38.95 7.56 -1.48
CA LEU A 93 -40.40 7.47 -1.40
C LEU A 93 -40.78 6.19 -0.66
N LYS A 94 -41.58 6.35 0.40
CA LYS A 94 -42.25 5.25 1.08
C LYS A 94 -43.75 5.33 0.79
N MET A 95 -44.35 4.19 0.47
CA MET A 95 -45.78 4.03 0.25
C MET A 95 -46.32 3.07 1.31
N SER A 96 -47.38 3.44 1.99
CA SER A 96 -48.03 2.61 3.00
C SER A 96 -49.56 2.79 2.93
N ARG A 97 -50.30 1.75 3.35
CA ARG A 97 -51.74 1.78 3.45
C ARG A 97 -52.17 2.33 4.82
N ILE A 98 -53.17 3.19 4.82
CA ILE A 98 -53.89 3.65 5.98
C ILE A 98 -55.37 3.14 5.86
N GLU A 99 -55.87 2.61 6.94
CA GLU A 99 -57.25 2.12 7.00
C GLU A 99 -58.09 3.06 7.89
N ASN A 100 -59.24 3.43 7.39
CA ASN A 100 -60.22 4.20 8.17
C ASN A 100 -61.63 3.74 7.82
N GLU A 101 -62.31 3.12 8.81
CA GLU A 101 -63.58 2.41 8.60
C GLU A 101 -63.42 1.38 7.48
N ASP A 102 -64.29 1.26 6.53
CA ASP A 102 -64.19 0.29 5.41
C ASP A 102 -63.46 0.84 4.18
N LYS A 103 -62.62 1.89 4.33
CA LYS A 103 -61.91 2.53 3.24
C LYS A 103 -60.39 2.48 3.43
N TYR A 104 -59.71 2.28 2.28
CA TYR A 104 -58.24 2.30 2.23
C TYR A 104 -57.72 3.60 1.61
N PHE A 105 -56.61 4.06 2.13
CA PHE A 105 -55.91 5.22 1.65
C PHE A 105 -54.40 4.88 1.50
N ILE A 106 -53.72 5.53 0.56
CA ILE A 106 -52.30 5.39 0.40
C ILE A 106 -51.64 6.65 0.95
N GLN A 107 -50.69 6.46 1.87
CA GLN A 107 -49.77 7.52 2.28
C GLN A 107 -48.47 7.41 1.49
N LEU A 108 -48.08 8.50 0.85
CA LEU A 108 -46.76 8.69 0.24
C LEU A 108 -45.93 9.62 1.16
N GLU A 109 -44.75 9.15 1.52
CA GLU A 109 -43.76 9.91 2.31
C GLU A 109 -42.55 10.17 1.43
N PHE A 110 -42.27 11.45 1.11
CA PHE A 110 -41.12 11.90 0.33
C PHE A 110 -40.07 12.46 1.26
N MET A 111 -38.96 11.78 1.42
CA MET A 111 -37.82 12.19 2.25
C MET A 111 -36.70 12.74 1.36
N ASN A 112 -36.32 13.99 1.51
CA ASN A 112 -35.20 14.59 0.80
C ASN A 112 -33.88 14.04 1.34
N VAL A 113 -33.12 13.39 0.49
CA VAL A 113 -31.81 12.78 0.81
C VAL A 113 -30.65 13.40 0.00
N THR A 114 -30.88 14.56 -0.61
CA THR A 114 -29.90 15.23 -1.47
C THR A 114 -28.62 15.58 -0.74
N SER A 115 -28.71 16.05 0.50
CA SER A 115 -27.56 16.38 1.31
C SER A 115 -26.71 15.13 1.64
N GLN A 116 -27.35 14.02 1.97
CA GLN A 116 -26.72 12.73 2.23
C GLN A 116 -25.99 12.20 0.98
N PHE A 117 -26.62 12.33 -0.18
CA PHE A 117 -26.01 11.96 -1.46
C PHE A 117 -24.73 12.79 -1.74
N ASN A 118 -24.80 14.09 -1.54
CA ASN A 118 -23.67 14.99 -1.74
C ASN A 118 -22.53 14.66 -0.76
N GLN A 119 -22.84 14.40 0.51
CA GLN A 119 -21.87 13.98 1.50
C GLN A 119 -21.19 12.65 1.13
N ILE A 120 -21.98 11.65 0.71
CA ILE A 120 -21.45 10.35 0.28
C ILE A 120 -20.53 10.52 -0.94
N LYS A 121 -20.92 11.34 -1.92
CA LYS A 121 -20.10 11.65 -3.11
C LYS A 121 -18.79 12.31 -2.72
N GLN A 122 -18.83 13.26 -1.81
CA GLN A 122 -17.66 13.97 -1.31
C GLN A 122 -16.74 13.03 -0.52
N LEU A 123 -17.32 12.19 0.36
CA LEU A 123 -16.56 11.20 1.12
C LEU A 123 -15.84 10.19 0.21
N LYS A 124 -16.51 9.68 -0.83
CA LYS A 124 -15.89 8.82 -1.84
C LYS A 124 -14.70 9.51 -2.52
N SER A 125 -14.84 10.79 -2.86
CA SER A 125 -13.75 11.57 -3.45
C SER A 125 -12.54 11.68 -2.50
N TYR A 126 -12.78 11.95 -1.21
CA TYR A 126 -11.71 12.01 -0.21
C TYR A 126 -11.02 10.65 0.00
N VAL A 127 -11.80 9.57 0.05
CA VAL A 127 -11.25 8.21 0.16
C VAL A 127 -10.32 7.91 -1.00
N ASN A 128 -10.73 8.17 -2.25
CA ASN A 128 -9.89 7.96 -3.42
C ASN A 128 -8.58 8.78 -3.33
N LYS A 129 -8.68 10.06 -2.96
CA LYS A 129 -7.52 10.92 -2.80
C LYS A 129 -6.55 10.43 -1.71
N LEU A 130 -7.08 9.91 -0.60
CA LEU A 130 -6.27 9.29 0.45
C LEU A 130 -5.55 8.03 -0.04
N TRP A 131 -6.20 7.20 -0.83
CA TRP A 131 -5.59 6.02 -1.44
C TRP A 131 -4.41 6.38 -2.34
N ASP A 132 -4.59 7.37 -3.22
CA ASP A 132 -3.52 7.82 -4.13
C ASP A 132 -2.34 8.41 -3.34
N THR A 133 -2.60 9.27 -2.36
CA THR A 133 -1.56 9.86 -1.51
C THR A 133 -0.79 8.79 -0.70
N ASN A 134 -1.49 7.80 -0.14
CA ASN A 134 -0.85 6.70 0.58
C ASN A 134 0.05 5.85 -0.32
N ARG A 135 -0.38 5.62 -1.57
CA ARG A 135 0.44 4.90 -2.56
C ARG A 135 1.73 5.66 -2.86
N GLU A 136 1.63 6.97 -3.13
CA GLU A 136 2.80 7.82 -3.37
C GLU A 136 3.76 7.87 -2.17
N LEU A 137 3.22 7.97 -0.95
CA LEU A 137 4.03 7.96 0.27
C LEU A 137 4.81 6.66 0.43
N LYS A 138 4.18 5.50 0.21
CA LYS A 138 4.86 4.20 0.26
C LYS A 138 5.96 4.05 -0.78
N GLU A 139 5.76 4.58 -1.98
CA GLU A 139 6.80 4.58 -3.02
C GLU A 139 7.98 5.47 -2.62
N LYS A 140 7.72 6.68 -2.11
CA LYS A 140 8.76 7.58 -1.62
C LYS A 140 9.52 6.98 -0.43
N GLU A 141 8.82 6.34 0.51
CA GLU A 141 9.44 5.66 1.64
C GLU A 141 10.41 4.56 1.19
N LYS A 142 10.02 3.72 0.23
CA LYS A 142 10.91 2.70 -0.35
C LYS A 142 12.16 3.31 -1.00
N ILE A 143 11.99 4.43 -1.71
CA ILE A 143 13.12 5.14 -2.32
C ILE A 143 14.06 5.69 -1.25
N ILE A 144 13.50 6.33 -0.20
CA ILE A 144 14.28 6.87 0.92
C ILE A 144 15.05 5.75 1.62
N GLN A 145 14.39 4.62 1.94
CA GLN A 145 15.03 3.45 2.54
C GLN A 145 16.16 2.93 1.65
N LYS A 146 15.93 2.80 0.34
CA LYS A 146 16.96 2.36 -0.59
C LYS A 146 18.16 3.32 -0.62
N LEU A 147 17.91 4.63 -0.62
CA LEU A 147 18.97 5.64 -0.60
C LEU A 147 19.74 5.70 0.74
N ALA A 148 19.04 5.44 1.86
CA ALA A 148 19.62 5.46 3.20
C ALA A 148 20.48 4.22 3.50
N TYR A 149 20.11 3.06 2.95
CA TYR A 149 20.64 1.76 3.36
C TYR A 149 21.42 1.00 2.27
N HIS A 150 21.35 1.46 1.03
CA HIS A 150 22.08 0.80 -0.06
C HIS A 150 23.08 1.73 -0.73
N ASP A 151 24.18 1.15 -1.23
CA ASP A 151 25.17 1.84 -2.04
C ASP A 151 24.57 2.18 -3.42
N LYS A 152 24.67 3.44 -3.81
CA LYS A 152 24.04 3.95 -5.04
C LYS A 152 24.62 3.33 -6.32
N LEU A 153 25.88 2.94 -6.29
CA LEU A 153 26.56 2.39 -7.46
C LEU A 153 26.26 0.90 -7.62
N THR A 154 26.44 0.13 -6.56
CA THR A 154 26.41 -1.35 -6.62
C THR A 154 25.05 -1.94 -6.26
N GLY A 155 24.23 -1.22 -5.51
CA GLY A 155 22.98 -1.73 -4.96
C GLY A 155 23.14 -2.61 -3.71
N ALA A 156 24.35 -2.98 -3.33
CA ALA A 156 24.63 -3.70 -2.08
C ALA A 156 24.23 -2.88 -0.84
N ALA A 157 24.16 -3.50 0.32
CA ALA A 157 24.06 -2.76 1.56
C ALA A 157 25.18 -1.74 1.68
N ASN A 158 24.88 -0.57 2.26
CA ASN A 158 25.91 0.42 2.58
C ASN A 158 26.40 0.27 4.03
N ARG A 159 27.39 1.08 4.41
CA ARG A 159 27.96 1.08 5.75
C ARG A 159 26.92 1.32 6.86
N SER A 160 25.89 2.14 6.61
CA SER A 160 24.85 2.42 7.60
C SER A 160 23.99 1.18 7.90
N LEU A 161 23.55 0.48 6.84
CA LEU A 161 22.80 -0.77 6.99
C LEU A 161 23.68 -1.87 7.62
N PHE A 162 24.96 -1.91 7.27
CA PHE A 162 25.90 -2.85 7.90
C PHE A 162 25.89 -2.72 9.43
N TYR A 163 26.04 -1.52 9.98
CA TYR A 163 26.06 -1.32 11.43
C TYR A 163 24.73 -1.66 12.09
N GLU A 164 23.60 -1.28 11.46
CA GLU A 164 22.27 -1.58 11.99
C GLU A 164 22.02 -3.10 12.07
N VAL A 165 22.30 -3.82 11.00
CA VAL A 165 22.09 -5.27 10.92
C VAL A 165 23.10 -6.03 11.79
N SER A 166 24.37 -5.65 11.76
CA SER A 166 25.43 -6.32 12.51
C SER A 166 25.19 -6.30 14.02
N ALA A 167 24.66 -5.18 14.57
CA ALA A 167 24.29 -5.09 15.97
C ALA A 167 23.21 -6.11 16.35
N SER A 168 22.20 -6.28 15.51
CA SER A 168 21.14 -7.27 15.72
C SER A 168 21.66 -8.71 15.62
N LEU A 169 22.49 -9.00 14.61
CA LEU A 169 23.08 -10.32 14.41
C LEU A 169 24.04 -10.72 15.54
N LEU A 170 24.79 -9.77 16.09
CA LEU A 170 25.66 -10.00 17.24
C LEU A 170 24.86 -10.41 18.49
N LEU A 171 23.76 -9.71 18.77
CA LEU A 171 22.85 -10.05 19.86
C LEU A 171 22.20 -11.44 19.66
N GLN A 172 21.83 -11.75 18.42
CA GLN A 172 21.27 -13.05 18.06
C GLN A 172 22.31 -14.17 18.26
N ALA A 173 23.55 -13.98 17.78
CA ALA A 173 24.63 -14.96 17.96
C ALA A 173 24.92 -15.20 19.45
N LYS A 174 24.95 -14.14 20.26
CA LYS A 174 25.10 -14.24 21.71
C LYS A 174 23.98 -15.06 22.37
N ARG A 175 22.74 -14.81 22.02
CA ARG A 175 21.57 -15.52 22.55
C ARG A 175 21.54 -16.99 22.14
N ASN A 176 21.85 -17.28 20.88
CA ASN A 176 21.79 -18.63 20.29
C ASN A 176 23.07 -19.43 20.56
N LYS A 177 24.12 -18.79 21.11
CA LYS A 177 25.45 -19.40 21.28
C LYS A 177 26.03 -19.93 19.96
N THR A 178 25.81 -19.17 18.87
CA THR A 178 26.36 -19.42 17.55
C THR A 178 27.51 -18.44 17.24
N LEU A 179 28.25 -18.70 16.16
CA LEU A 179 29.28 -17.78 15.68
C LEU A 179 28.67 -16.78 14.71
N LEU A 180 29.17 -15.54 14.74
CA LEU A 180 28.98 -14.55 13.68
C LEU A 180 30.33 -14.37 12.98
N GLY A 181 30.41 -14.77 11.70
CA GLY A 181 31.58 -14.54 10.87
C GLY A 181 31.52 -13.17 10.18
N LEU A 182 32.66 -12.52 10.06
CA LEU A 182 32.86 -11.30 9.31
C LEU A 182 34.00 -11.48 8.33
N ILE A 183 33.77 -11.26 7.03
CA ILE A 183 34.78 -11.25 6.00
C ILE A 183 34.96 -9.81 5.53
N PHE A 184 36.17 -9.26 5.61
CA PHE A 184 36.53 -7.97 5.01
C PHE A 184 37.26 -8.23 3.70
N CYS A 185 36.78 -7.66 2.61
CA CYS A 185 37.28 -7.91 1.23
C CYS A 185 37.73 -6.62 0.57
N ASP A 186 38.76 -6.71 -0.24
CA ASP A 186 39.26 -5.61 -1.08
C ASP A 186 39.57 -6.11 -2.50
N VAL A 187 39.27 -5.28 -3.49
CA VAL A 187 39.51 -5.61 -4.91
C VAL A 187 40.97 -5.32 -5.27
N ASN A 188 41.74 -6.37 -5.55
CA ASN A 188 43.15 -6.24 -5.83
C ASN A 188 43.43 -5.36 -7.06
N LYS A 189 44.41 -4.45 -6.93
CA LYS A 189 44.86 -3.55 -8.00
C LYS A 189 43.75 -2.65 -8.58
N PHE A 190 42.68 -2.36 -7.80
CA PHE A 190 41.56 -1.55 -8.31
C PHE A 190 42.01 -0.16 -8.78
N LYS A 191 42.94 0.49 -8.08
CA LYS A 191 43.51 1.75 -8.54
C LYS A 191 44.15 1.62 -9.94
N SER A 192 44.93 0.56 -10.19
CA SER A 192 45.52 0.33 -11.50
C SER A 192 44.48 0.11 -12.61
N ILE A 193 43.33 -0.50 -12.27
CA ILE A 193 42.22 -0.64 -13.20
C ILE A 193 41.66 0.73 -13.56
N ASN A 194 41.42 1.60 -12.57
CA ASN A 194 40.98 2.97 -12.81
C ASN A 194 41.97 3.78 -13.64
N ASP A 195 43.25 3.69 -13.29
CA ASP A 195 44.31 4.42 -14.00
C ASP A 195 44.44 3.97 -15.47
N THR A 196 44.15 2.70 -15.77
CA THR A 196 44.27 2.13 -17.13
C THR A 196 43.00 2.32 -17.96
N TYR A 197 41.81 2.12 -17.37
CA TYR A 197 40.56 2.04 -18.12
C TYR A 197 39.57 3.15 -17.79
N GLY A 198 39.90 4.01 -16.83
CA GLY A 198 39.07 5.11 -16.34
C GLY A 198 38.07 4.70 -15.27
N HIS A 199 37.59 5.71 -14.54
CA HIS A 199 36.67 5.51 -13.40
C HIS A 199 35.35 4.86 -13.80
N GLU A 200 34.79 5.18 -14.96
CA GLU A 200 33.54 4.57 -15.43
C GLU A 200 33.66 3.04 -15.63
N PHE A 201 34.85 2.58 -16.07
CA PHE A 201 35.12 1.15 -16.16
C PHE A 201 35.28 0.53 -14.76
N GLY A 202 35.98 1.22 -13.83
CA GLY A 202 36.10 0.80 -12.44
C GLY A 202 34.76 0.69 -11.73
N ASP A 203 33.82 1.59 -11.98
CA ASP A 203 32.46 1.51 -11.46
C ASP A 203 31.76 0.21 -11.91
N LYS A 204 31.90 -0.18 -13.19
CA LYS A 204 31.35 -1.45 -13.72
C LYS A 204 32.04 -2.67 -13.09
N VAL A 205 33.31 -2.57 -12.78
CA VAL A 205 34.06 -3.61 -12.03
C VAL A 205 33.47 -3.75 -10.64
N LEU A 206 33.23 -2.67 -9.89
CA LEU A 206 32.62 -2.71 -8.56
C LEU A 206 31.22 -3.29 -8.58
N ILE A 207 30.38 -2.93 -9.57
CA ILE A 207 29.06 -3.53 -9.76
C ILE A 207 29.18 -5.05 -9.97
N HIS A 208 30.12 -5.47 -10.83
CA HIS A 208 30.34 -6.89 -11.09
C HIS A 208 30.81 -7.64 -9.84
N ILE A 209 31.75 -7.08 -9.07
CA ILE A 209 32.24 -7.68 -7.82
C ILE A 209 31.09 -7.79 -6.80
N SER A 210 30.29 -6.75 -6.62
CA SER A 210 29.11 -6.80 -5.76
C SER A 210 28.19 -7.97 -6.09
N GLN A 211 27.82 -8.10 -7.37
CA GLN A 211 26.97 -9.20 -7.85
C GLN A 211 27.61 -10.58 -7.65
N LEU A 212 28.94 -10.67 -7.79
CA LEU A 212 29.69 -11.90 -7.56
C LEU A 212 29.66 -12.29 -6.08
N LEU A 213 29.87 -11.33 -5.19
CA LEU A 213 29.84 -11.56 -3.74
C LEU A 213 28.43 -11.98 -3.29
N GLU A 214 27.38 -11.29 -3.78
CA GLU A 214 25.97 -11.63 -3.49
C GLU A 214 25.62 -13.04 -3.98
N LYS A 215 26.06 -13.46 -5.17
CA LYS A 215 25.87 -14.83 -5.68
C LYS A 215 26.63 -15.88 -4.89
N SER A 216 27.71 -15.51 -4.20
CA SER A 216 28.50 -16.41 -3.38
C SER A 216 27.92 -16.59 -1.97
N ALA A 217 27.20 -15.59 -1.48
CA ALA A 217 26.55 -15.55 -0.20
C ALA A 217 25.25 -16.37 -0.17
N ARG A 218 24.78 -16.73 1.03
CA ARG A 218 23.48 -17.33 1.27
C ARG A 218 22.43 -16.23 1.45
N GLU A 219 21.18 -16.55 1.41
CA GLU A 219 20.08 -15.60 1.69
C GLU A 219 20.16 -14.97 3.09
N SER A 220 20.70 -15.70 4.07
CA SER A 220 20.94 -15.21 5.43
C SER A 220 22.16 -14.32 5.56
N ASP A 221 23.08 -14.36 4.61
CA ASP A 221 24.33 -13.61 4.64
C ASP A 221 24.09 -12.18 4.13
N MET A 222 24.86 -11.23 4.59
CA MET A 222 24.74 -9.83 4.16
C MET A 222 26.03 -9.40 3.46
N VAL A 223 25.90 -8.89 2.23
CA VAL A 223 26.99 -8.27 1.49
C VAL A 223 26.84 -6.76 1.55
N CYS A 224 27.88 -6.07 2.00
CA CYS A 224 27.95 -4.63 2.15
C CYS A 224 29.13 -4.06 1.37
N ARG A 225 28.94 -2.96 0.65
CA ARG A 225 30.03 -2.11 0.18
C ARG A 225 30.38 -1.13 1.29
N TYR A 226 31.55 -1.35 1.93
CA TYR A 226 31.93 -0.61 3.11
C TYR A 226 32.52 0.77 2.74
N GLY A 227 33.23 0.86 1.61
CA GLY A 227 33.75 2.11 1.05
C GLY A 227 34.70 1.83 -0.12
N GLY A 228 34.76 2.73 -1.09
CA GLY A 228 35.70 2.58 -2.23
C GLY A 228 35.58 1.23 -2.94
N ASP A 229 36.67 0.43 -2.86
CA ASP A 229 36.80 -0.93 -3.36
C ASP A 229 36.68 -2.02 -2.27
N GLU A 230 36.26 -1.63 -1.05
CA GLU A 230 36.12 -2.50 0.11
C GLU A 230 34.70 -3.02 0.29
N PHE A 231 34.58 -4.31 0.56
CA PHE A 231 33.33 -4.99 0.84
C PHE A 231 33.42 -5.77 2.15
N VAL A 232 32.28 -5.89 2.85
CA VAL A 232 32.16 -6.70 4.07
C VAL A 232 31.03 -7.71 3.87
N ILE A 233 31.26 -8.95 4.30
CA ILE A 233 30.23 -9.99 4.33
C ILE A 233 30.02 -10.43 5.77
N LEU A 234 28.77 -10.40 6.24
CA LEU A 234 28.37 -10.98 7.51
C LEU A 234 27.80 -12.38 7.28
N LEU A 235 28.26 -13.33 8.08
CA LEU A 235 27.86 -14.74 8.04
C LEU A 235 27.23 -15.14 9.40
N PRO A 236 25.92 -14.98 9.55
CA PRO A 236 25.21 -15.32 10.78
C PRO A 236 25.05 -16.82 10.97
N ASP A 237 24.73 -17.22 12.21
CA ASP A 237 24.36 -18.58 12.63
C ASP A 237 25.36 -19.67 12.20
N MET A 238 26.65 -19.34 12.27
CA MET A 238 27.69 -20.32 11.96
C MET A 238 27.89 -21.29 13.14
N LYS A 239 27.94 -22.58 12.83
CA LYS A 239 28.19 -23.62 13.82
C LYS A 239 29.66 -23.97 13.97
N ASP A 240 30.44 -23.73 12.93
CA ASP A 240 31.86 -24.03 12.85
C ASP A 240 32.57 -22.90 12.11
N VAL A 241 33.78 -22.59 12.56
CA VAL A 241 34.66 -21.59 11.94
C VAL A 241 34.94 -21.96 10.47
N ASP A 242 35.09 -23.21 10.14
CA ASP A 242 35.40 -23.67 8.79
C ASP A 242 34.29 -23.44 7.77
N ASN A 243 33.07 -23.11 8.22
CA ASN A 243 31.95 -22.86 7.33
C ASN A 243 32.16 -21.62 6.43
N TYR A 244 33.04 -20.67 6.80
CA TYR A 244 33.39 -19.57 5.90
C TYR A 244 34.06 -20.05 4.60
N LYS A 245 34.79 -21.19 4.66
CA LYS A 245 35.48 -21.76 3.50
C LYS A 245 34.53 -22.06 2.35
N VAL A 246 33.25 -22.32 2.65
CA VAL A 246 32.21 -22.52 1.63
C VAL A 246 31.99 -21.26 0.81
N VAL A 247 31.80 -20.10 1.48
CA VAL A 247 31.64 -18.80 0.82
C VAL A 247 32.92 -18.38 0.12
N ALA A 248 34.06 -18.46 0.83
CA ALA A 248 35.36 -18.14 0.28
C ALA A 248 35.68 -18.98 -0.99
N SER A 249 35.44 -20.29 -0.97
CA SER A 249 35.67 -21.14 -2.14
C SER A 249 34.80 -20.80 -3.34
N ARG A 250 33.55 -20.37 -3.10
CA ARG A 250 32.66 -19.90 -4.17
C ARG A 250 33.19 -18.61 -4.80
N ILE A 251 33.63 -17.65 -3.97
CA ILE A 251 34.22 -16.39 -4.44
C ILE A 251 35.47 -16.70 -5.28
N VAL A 252 36.38 -17.53 -4.75
CA VAL A 252 37.60 -17.97 -5.49
C VAL A 252 37.26 -18.62 -6.83
N LYS A 253 36.24 -19.49 -6.86
CA LYS A 253 35.80 -20.15 -8.10
C LYS A 253 35.25 -19.18 -9.14
N LEU A 254 34.50 -18.18 -8.69
CA LEU A 254 33.88 -17.19 -9.58
C LEU A 254 34.91 -16.17 -10.12
N THR A 255 35.87 -15.75 -9.30
CA THR A 255 36.93 -14.79 -9.70
C THR A 255 37.99 -15.40 -10.58
N LYS A 256 38.16 -16.74 -10.60
CA LYS A 256 39.10 -17.44 -11.53
C LYS A 256 38.71 -17.26 -13.00
N LYS A 257 37.47 -16.97 -13.31
CA LYS A 257 37.00 -16.79 -14.68
C LYS A 257 37.17 -15.33 -15.08
N PRO A 258 37.91 -15.04 -16.19
CA PRO A 258 37.96 -13.69 -16.72
C PRO A 258 36.55 -13.18 -17.03
N VAL A 259 36.32 -11.92 -16.73
CA VAL A 259 35.02 -11.27 -16.95
C VAL A 259 35.10 -10.33 -18.13
N LYS A 260 34.08 -10.33 -18.98
CA LYS A 260 33.93 -9.37 -20.05
C LYS A 260 33.07 -8.20 -19.55
N ILE A 261 33.68 -7.04 -19.42
CA ILE A 261 33.01 -5.78 -19.08
C ILE A 261 33.11 -4.89 -20.33
N GLN A 262 31.95 -4.51 -20.88
CA GLN A 262 31.89 -3.89 -22.21
C GLN A 262 32.61 -4.78 -23.27
N ASN A 263 33.68 -4.27 -23.90
CA ASN A 263 34.49 -5.00 -24.89
C ASN A 263 35.87 -5.46 -24.37
N ILE A 264 36.12 -5.29 -23.06
CA ILE A 264 37.39 -5.61 -22.42
C ILE A 264 37.20 -6.86 -21.56
N THR A 265 38.11 -7.83 -21.76
CA THR A 265 38.18 -9.03 -20.90
C THR A 265 39.26 -8.82 -19.84
N ILE A 266 38.90 -8.89 -18.59
CA ILE A 266 39.78 -8.65 -17.45
C ILE A 266 39.70 -9.78 -16.43
N SER A 267 40.82 -10.10 -15.79
CA SER A 267 40.87 -10.99 -14.63
C SER A 267 40.77 -10.16 -13.36
N LEU A 268 39.82 -10.49 -12.51
CA LEU A 268 39.60 -9.83 -11.21
C LEU A 268 40.05 -10.74 -10.07
N SER A 269 40.60 -10.16 -9.03
CA SER A 269 40.94 -10.89 -7.81
C SER A 269 40.60 -10.09 -6.55
N ILE A 270 40.35 -10.78 -5.45
CA ILE A 270 39.90 -10.23 -4.19
C ILE A 270 40.79 -10.78 -3.07
N SER A 271 41.26 -9.92 -2.19
CA SER A 271 41.87 -10.35 -0.94
C SER A 271 40.85 -10.22 0.18
N GLY A 272 40.71 -11.22 1.03
CA GLY A 272 39.77 -11.23 2.14
C GLY A 272 40.42 -11.67 3.45
N GLY A 273 40.04 -11.01 4.53
CA GLY A 273 40.39 -11.41 5.88
C GLY A 273 39.14 -11.75 6.68
N ILE A 274 39.28 -12.63 7.64
CA ILE A 274 38.16 -13.23 8.35
C ILE A 274 38.34 -13.14 9.85
N SER A 275 37.27 -12.80 10.56
CA SER A 275 37.16 -12.81 12.00
C SER A 275 35.83 -13.37 12.48
N PHE A 276 35.78 -13.83 13.73
CA PHE A 276 34.61 -14.46 14.34
C PHE A 276 34.27 -13.95 15.72
N TYR A 277 33.01 -13.61 15.94
CA TYR A 277 32.45 -13.50 17.27
C TYR A 277 32.10 -14.91 17.80
N PRO A 278 32.34 -15.24 19.06
CA PRO A 278 33.11 -14.49 20.09
C PRO A 278 34.61 -14.84 20.11
N ILE A 279 35.13 -15.59 19.14
CA ILE A 279 36.47 -16.20 19.16
C ILE A 279 37.55 -15.13 19.04
N ASP A 280 37.44 -14.26 18.04
CA ASP A 280 38.48 -13.27 17.71
C ASP A 280 38.20 -11.91 18.35
N ALA A 281 36.91 -11.59 18.61
CA ALA A 281 36.48 -10.35 19.25
C ALA A 281 35.04 -10.41 19.75
N GLU A 282 34.66 -9.45 20.61
CA GLU A 282 33.29 -9.38 21.18
C GLU A 282 32.43 -8.25 20.59
N THR A 283 33.01 -7.33 19.84
CA THR A 283 32.31 -6.21 19.22
C THR A 283 32.52 -6.17 17.71
N ILE A 284 31.58 -5.56 16.98
CA ILE A 284 31.65 -5.42 15.51
C ILE A 284 32.91 -4.64 15.10
N ASP A 285 33.22 -3.55 15.76
CA ASP A 285 34.41 -2.74 15.44
C ASP A 285 35.70 -3.52 15.62
N GLN A 286 35.81 -4.32 16.69
CA GLN A 286 36.95 -5.20 16.88
C GLN A 286 37.07 -6.28 15.85
N LEU A 287 35.91 -6.88 15.43
CA LEU A 287 35.85 -7.87 14.33
C LEU A 287 36.33 -7.24 13.02
N LEU A 288 35.89 -6.03 12.70
CA LEU A 288 36.36 -5.30 11.52
C LEU A 288 37.86 -5.10 11.52
N VAL A 289 38.42 -4.63 12.62
CA VAL A 289 39.87 -4.44 12.75
C VAL A 289 40.67 -5.75 12.58
N LYS A 290 40.15 -6.84 13.15
CA LYS A 290 40.81 -8.16 13.01
C LYS A 290 40.72 -8.71 11.58
N ALA A 291 39.57 -8.57 10.95
CA ALA A 291 39.37 -9.00 9.57
C ALA A 291 40.21 -8.14 8.59
N ASP A 292 40.28 -6.84 8.79
CA ASP A 292 41.12 -5.93 7.96
C ASP A 292 42.61 -6.29 8.06
N ALA A 293 43.12 -6.53 9.28
CA ALA A 293 44.49 -6.99 9.46
C ALA A 293 44.78 -8.32 8.74
N ALA A 294 43.84 -9.28 8.81
CA ALA A 294 43.94 -10.55 8.08
C ALA A 294 43.90 -10.34 6.58
N MET A 295 43.03 -9.46 6.06
CA MET A 295 42.96 -9.11 4.64
C MET A 295 44.29 -8.51 4.15
N TYR A 296 44.87 -7.61 4.94
CA TYR A 296 46.17 -7.03 4.59
C TYR A 296 47.28 -8.10 4.51
N ALA A 297 47.31 -9.07 5.42
CA ALA A 297 48.23 -10.23 5.34
C ALA A 297 47.96 -11.07 4.07
N ALA A 298 46.71 -11.29 3.74
CA ALA A 298 46.33 -11.98 2.48
C ALA A 298 46.87 -11.26 1.22
N LYS A 299 46.78 -9.92 1.17
CA LYS A 299 47.33 -9.11 0.08
C LYS A 299 48.85 -9.26 -0.06
N GLN A 300 49.59 -9.34 1.04
CA GLN A 300 51.05 -9.50 0.98
C GLN A 300 51.46 -10.88 0.47
N GLN A 301 50.72 -11.92 0.81
CA GLN A 301 51.08 -13.29 0.44
C GLN A 301 50.70 -13.61 -1.04
N LYS A 302 49.55 -13.21 -1.50
CA LYS A 302 48.99 -13.60 -2.81
C LYS A 302 48.17 -12.49 -3.48
N GLY A 303 48.62 -11.25 -3.45
CA GLY A 303 47.88 -10.08 -3.94
C GLY A 303 47.56 -10.06 -5.45
N THR A 304 47.87 -11.11 -6.19
CA THR A 304 47.49 -11.30 -7.60
C THR A 304 46.41 -12.35 -7.81
N GLU A 305 46.10 -13.13 -6.79
CA GLU A 305 45.07 -14.16 -6.76
C GLU A 305 43.99 -13.85 -5.71
N THR A 306 42.81 -14.42 -5.88
CA THR A 306 41.78 -14.34 -4.83
C THR A 306 42.17 -15.27 -3.69
N TYR A 307 42.36 -14.68 -2.51
CA TYR A 307 42.83 -15.40 -1.33
C TYR A 307 42.14 -14.88 -0.06
N PHE A 308 41.78 -15.80 0.81
CA PHE A 308 41.15 -15.51 2.11
C PHE A 308 42.03 -16.02 3.22
N TYR A 309 42.31 -15.16 4.21
CA TYR A 309 43.18 -15.47 5.34
C TYR A 309 42.48 -15.22 6.67
N ARG A 310 42.73 -16.08 7.63
CA ARG A 310 42.37 -15.90 9.03
C ARG A 310 43.65 -15.90 9.86
N MET A 311 43.77 -14.93 10.73
CA MET A 311 44.83 -14.93 11.75
C MET A 311 44.47 -15.94 12.84
N GLU A 312 45.34 -16.88 13.14
CA GLU A 312 45.21 -17.79 14.28
C GLU A 312 45.51 -17.10 15.63
#